data_014af5b9b6fe7ce33a0a8ceebe4bada1
#
_entry.id   014af5b9b6fe7ce33a0a8ceebe4bada1
#
_cell.length_a   1.000
_cell.length_b   1.000
_cell.length_c   1.000
_cell.angle_alpha   90.00
_cell.angle_beta   90.00
_cell.angle_gamma   90.00
#
_symmetry.space_group_name_H-M   'P 1'
#
loop_
_entity.id
_entity.type
_entity.pdbx_description
1 polymer ?
#
loop_
_entity_poly.entity_id
_entity_poly.type
_entity_poly.pdbx_seq_one_letter_code
_entity_poly.pdbx_strand_id
1 'polypeptide(L)'
;IGVTTENIFPVIKKFLYSDHEIFLRELVSNAVDATQKLKTLSSIGEFKGEVGDLTVHVSLGKDTITVSDHGIGLTAEEIDKYINQIAFSGANDFLEKYKNDANAIIGHFGLGFYSAFMVAKKVEIITKSYREGAQAVKWTCDGSPEFTIEDTDKAERGTDIVLYIDDDCKEFLEEARISSLLKKYCSFLPIPVAFGKKKEWKDGKQVETAEDNIINDSNPLWTLKPSELKDEDYKKFYRDLYPMSDEPLFWIHLNVDYPFHLTGILYFPKVKSNIELNKNKIQLYCNQVYVTDSVEGIVPDFLTLLHGVLDSPDIPLNVSRSYLQSDANVKKISTYITKKVSDRLQSIFKNDRKQFEEKWNDLKIFINYGMLTQEDFYDRAKDFALFTDTDSKYYTFEEYKTLIKDNQTDKDGNLIYLYANNKDEQYSYIEAATNKGYNAVSYTHLRAHET
;
A
#
# COMPACT_ATOMS: atom_id res chain seq x y z
N ILE A 1 13.22 -36.89 -3.20
CA ILE A 1 13.96 -35.80 -2.55
C ILE A 1 13.13 -35.45 -1.32
N GLY A 2 13.64 -35.83 -0.14
CA GLY A 2 13.03 -35.48 1.14
C GLY A 2 13.71 -34.25 1.72
N VAL A 3 12.93 -33.31 2.29
CA VAL A 3 13.45 -32.23 3.10
C VAL A 3 13.27 -32.64 4.56
N THR A 4 14.36 -32.76 5.30
CA THR A 4 14.29 -33.00 6.74
C THR A 4 13.98 -31.70 7.47
N THR A 5 13.07 -31.75 8.42
CA THR A 5 12.65 -30.61 9.26
C THR A 5 13.82 -29.93 9.97
N GLU A 6 14.88 -30.65 10.29
CA GLU A 6 16.10 -30.14 10.91
C GLU A 6 16.81 -29.05 10.09
N ASN A 7 16.67 -29.09 8.77
CA ASN A 7 17.33 -28.13 7.86
C ASN A 7 16.43 -26.97 7.46
N ILE A 8 15.14 -27.02 7.71
CA ILE A 8 14.19 -26.05 7.17
C ILE A 8 14.09 -24.78 8.02
N PHE A 9 14.12 -24.88 9.35
CA PHE A 9 14.10 -23.74 10.24
C PHE A 9 15.29 -22.79 10.04
N PRO A 10 16.54 -23.26 9.88
CA PRO A 10 17.66 -22.39 9.52
C PRO A 10 17.49 -21.70 8.16
N VAL A 11 16.84 -22.39 7.20
CA VAL A 11 16.54 -21.82 5.87
C VAL A 11 15.47 -20.75 5.97
N ILE A 12 14.40 -21.00 6.72
CA ILE A 12 13.35 -20.00 6.98
C ILE A 12 13.93 -18.78 7.67
N LYS A 13 14.72 -18.99 8.73
CA LYS A 13 15.37 -17.93 9.51
C LYS A 13 16.32 -17.06 8.68
N LYS A 14 17.01 -17.64 7.69
CA LYS A 14 18.10 -16.98 6.95
C LYS A 14 17.73 -16.49 5.55
N PHE A 15 16.74 -17.09 4.90
CA PHE A 15 16.48 -16.87 3.49
C PHE A 15 15.05 -16.48 3.12
N LEU A 16 14.04 -16.79 3.94
CA LEU A 16 12.65 -16.48 3.62
C LEU A 16 12.28 -15.03 3.90
N TYR A 17 12.88 -14.45 4.91
CA TYR A 17 12.59 -13.08 5.33
C TYR A 17 13.90 -12.32 5.55
N SER A 18 14.09 -11.27 4.78
CA SER A 18 15.25 -10.39 4.89
C SER A 18 15.17 -9.43 6.09
N ASP A 19 13.98 -9.28 6.67
CA ASP A 19 13.70 -8.34 7.74
C ASP A 19 12.90 -9.01 8.86
N HIS A 20 13.46 -8.96 10.07
CA HIS A 20 12.84 -9.54 11.27
C HIS A 20 11.52 -8.86 11.65
N GLU A 21 11.34 -7.59 11.31
CA GLU A 21 10.11 -6.82 11.60
C GLU A 21 8.83 -7.47 11.05
N ILE A 22 8.97 -8.27 10.00
CA ILE A 22 7.85 -8.91 9.27
C ILE A 22 7.05 -9.87 10.17
N PHE A 23 7.67 -10.42 11.23
CA PHE A 23 6.99 -11.36 12.13
C PHE A 23 5.65 -10.81 12.64
N LEU A 24 5.63 -9.53 13.03
CA LEU A 24 4.45 -8.92 13.60
C LEU A 24 3.33 -8.77 12.57
N ARG A 25 3.69 -8.34 11.35
CA ARG A 25 2.74 -8.29 10.21
C ARG A 25 2.11 -9.64 9.96
N GLU A 26 2.91 -10.70 9.86
CA GLU A 26 2.42 -12.03 9.54
C GLU A 26 1.51 -12.59 10.64
N LEU A 27 1.88 -12.45 11.91
CA LEU A 27 1.07 -12.96 13.01
C LEU A 27 -0.25 -12.19 13.18
N VAL A 28 -0.23 -10.86 13.09
CA VAL A 28 -1.45 -10.05 13.16
C VAL A 28 -2.34 -10.33 11.93
N SER A 29 -1.77 -10.50 10.74
CA SER A 29 -2.55 -10.87 9.54
C SER A 29 -3.21 -12.24 9.70
N ASN A 30 -2.54 -13.23 10.29
CA ASN A 30 -3.13 -14.54 10.57
C ASN A 30 -4.31 -14.45 11.57
N ALA A 31 -4.19 -13.62 12.60
CA ALA A 31 -5.26 -13.35 13.56
C ALA A 31 -6.45 -12.67 12.90
N VAL A 32 -6.21 -11.72 11.99
CA VAL A 32 -7.23 -11.07 11.16
C VAL A 32 -7.92 -12.10 10.26
N ASP A 33 -7.18 -12.98 9.61
CA ASP A 33 -7.75 -14.04 8.76
C ASP A 33 -8.63 -15.02 9.54
N ALA A 34 -8.19 -15.44 10.73
CA ALA A 34 -8.98 -16.32 11.61
C ALA A 34 -10.31 -15.65 12.00
N THR A 35 -10.27 -14.33 12.22
CA THR A 35 -11.45 -13.52 12.56
C THR A 35 -12.37 -13.32 11.35
N GLN A 36 -11.82 -13.03 10.17
CA GLN A 36 -12.59 -12.91 8.93
C GLN A 36 -13.28 -14.24 8.55
N LYS A 37 -12.60 -15.37 8.72
CA LYS A 37 -13.20 -16.68 8.54
C LYS A 37 -14.43 -16.89 9.44
N LEU A 38 -14.36 -16.48 10.70
CA LEU A 38 -15.49 -16.55 11.61
C LEU A 38 -16.65 -15.66 11.15
N LYS A 39 -16.38 -14.43 10.71
CA LYS A 39 -17.40 -13.52 10.14
C LYS A 39 -18.08 -14.15 8.94
N THR A 40 -17.32 -14.76 8.04
CA THR A 40 -17.87 -15.47 6.89
C THR A 40 -18.76 -16.63 7.30
N LEU A 41 -18.31 -17.49 8.23
CA LEU A 41 -19.10 -18.61 8.74
C LEU A 41 -20.40 -18.14 9.42
N SER A 42 -20.37 -17.02 10.11
CA SER A 42 -21.55 -16.41 10.73
C SER A 42 -22.51 -15.86 9.67
N SER A 43 -21.99 -15.17 8.64
CA SER A 43 -22.83 -14.58 7.58
C SER A 43 -23.59 -15.62 6.75
N ILE A 44 -22.98 -16.80 6.53
CA ILE A 44 -23.61 -17.91 5.80
C ILE A 44 -24.39 -18.88 6.71
N GLY A 45 -24.46 -18.61 8.03
CA GLY A 45 -25.22 -19.40 9.00
C GLY A 45 -24.58 -20.73 9.43
N GLU A 46 -23.30 -20.97 9.09
CA GLU A 46 -22.55 -22.14 9.57
C GLU A 46 -22.07 -21.97 11.03
N PHE A 47 -21.90 -20.73 11.48
CA PHE A 47 -21.67 -20.41 12.90
C PHE A 47 -22.91 -19.72 13.48
N LYS A 48 -23.51 -20.35 14.49
CA LYS A 48 -24.76 -19.89 15.14
C LYS A 48 -24.54 -19.24 16.51
N GLY A 49 -23.30 -19.23 17.01
CA GLY A 49 -22.95 -18.59 18.27
C GLY A 49 -22.88 -17.06 18.15
N GLU A 50 -22.76 -16.40 19.30
CA GLU A 50 -22.46 -14.96 19.32
C GLU A 50 -21.06 -14.71 18.77
N VAL A 51 -20.96 -13.80 17.81
CA VAL A 51 -19.68 -13.38 17.24
C VAL A 51 -18.86 -12.60 18.26
N GLY A 52 -19.51 -11.78 19.09
CA GLY A 52 -18.86 -11.01 20.17
C GLY A 52 -17.86 -9.98 19.67
N ASP A 53 -16.89 -9.64 20.52
CA ASP A 53 -15.81 -8.77 20.16
C ASP A 53 -14.78 -9.51 19.29
N LEU A 54 -14.48 -8.93 18.14
CA LEU A 54 -13.55 -9.47 17.13
C LEU A 54 -12.21 -8.73 17.10
N THR A 55 -11.97 -7.84 18.04
CA THR A 55 -10.72 -7.09 18.13
C THR A 55 -9.53 -8.04 18.31
N VAL A 56 -8.52 -7.88 17.47
CA VAL A 56 -7.22 -8.54 17.65
C VAL A 56 -6.40 -7.73 18.65
N HIS A 57 -5.85 -8.37 19.64
CA HIS A 57 -5.06 -7.72 20.69
C HIS A 57 -3.58 -8.08 20.54
N VAL A 58 -2.74 -7.06 20.59
CA VAL A 58 -1.29 -7.20 20.72
C VAL A 58 -0.90 -6.69 22.10
N SER A 59 -0.14 -7.47 22.87
CA SER A 59 0.28 -7.10 24.20
C SER A 59 1.73 -7.45 24.49
N LEU A 60 2.37 -6.69 25.35
CA LEU A 60 3.74 -6.91 25.82
C LEU A 60 3.71 -7.44 27.25
N GLY A 61 4.40 -8.57 27.48
CA GLY A 61 4.77 -9.03 28.80
C GLY A 61 6.20 -8.62 29.12
N LYS A 62 6.75 -9.17 30.21
CA LYS A 62 8.14 -8.88 30.62
C LYS A 62 9.16 -9.33 29.55
N ASP A 63 8.99 -10.53 29.02
CA ASP A 63 9.88 -11.15 28.04
C ASP A 63 9.08 -11.74 26.86
N THR A 64 7.82 -11.35 26.70
CA THR A 64 6.90 -11.93 25.74
C THR A 64 6.15 -10.88 24.94
N ILE A 65 5.80 -11.25 23.71
CA ILE A 65 4.79 -10.59 22.87
C ILE A 65 3.65 -11.58 22.70
N THR A 66 2.42 -11.13 22.87
CA THR A 66 1.24 -11.96 22.65
C THR A 66 0.35 -11.32 21.59
N VAL A 67 -0.07 -12.13 20.59
CA VAL A 67 -1.08 -11.78 19.60
C VAL A 67 -2.30 -12.67 19.86
N SER A 68 -3.44 -12.07 20.16
CA SER A 68 -4.68 -12.75 20.53
C SER A 68 -5.80 -12.41 19.58
N ASP A 69 -6.56 -13.41 19.12
CA ASP A 69 -7.78 -13.26 18.33
C ASP A 69 -8.95 -14.04 18.95
N HIS A 70 -10.16 -13.66 18.56
CA HIS A 70 -11.41 -14.36 18.86
C HIS A 70 -12.02 -14.98 17.59
N GLY A 71 -11.17 -15.39 16.64
CA GLY A 71 -11.56 -16.01 15.39
C GLY A 71 -11.98 -17.47 15.51
N ILE A 72 -11.78 -18.23 14.47
CA ILE A 72 -12.20 -19.65 14.40
C ILE A 72 -11.44 -20.58 15.36
N GLY A 73 -10.27 -20.19 15.86
CA GLY A 73 -9.39 -21.08 16.62
C GLY A 73 -8.99 -22.33 15.85
N LEU A 74 -8.31 -23.26 16.54
CA LEU A 74 -7.81 -24.52 15.97
C LEU A 74 -8.14 -25.69 16.90
N THR A 75 -8.37 -26.89 16.32
CA THR A 75 -8.34 -28.16 17.04
C THR A 75 -6.92 -28.73 17.05
N ALA A 76 -6.65 -29.78 17.84
CA ALA A 76 -5.36 -30.46 17.85
C ALA A 76 -4.99 -31.02 16.46
N GLU A 77 -5.95 -31.57 15.73
CA GLU A 77 -5.76 -32.11 14.38
C GLU A 77 -5.47 -30.98 13.38
N GLU A 78 -6.09 -29.80 13.56
CA GLU A 78 -5.83 -28.63 12.72
C GLU A 78 -4.45 -28.03 13.00
N ILE A 79 -3.97 -28.07 14.24
CA ILE A 79 -2.58 -27.71 14.56
C ILE A 79 -1.60 -28.66 13.85
N ASP A 80 -1.86 -29.96 13.92
CA ASP A 80 -1.00 -30.94 13.25
C ASP A 80 -0.97 -30.73 11.72
N LYS A 81 -2.11 -30.40 11.14
CA LYS A 81 -2.21 -30.16 9.69
C LYS A 81 -1.64 -28.81 9.24
N TYR A 82 -1.88 -27.72 9.96
CA TYR A 82 -1.60 -26.36 9.48
C TYR A 82 -0.41 -25.68 10.15
N ILE A 83 0.02 -26.17 11.31
CA ILE A 83 1.17 -25.65 12.05
C ILE A 83 2.37 -26.59 11.96
N ASN A 84 2.16 -27.89 12.08
CA ASN A 84 3.26 -28.86 12.05
C ASN A 84 3.69 -29.25 10.62
N GLN A 85 2.85 -28.94 9.60
CA GLN A 85 3.20 -29.18 8.19
C GLN A 85 3.52 -27.84 7.50
N ILE A 86 4.80 -27.69 7.14
CA ILE A 86 5.31 -26.48 6.50
C ILE A 86 4.70 -26.31 5.10
N ALA A 87 4.33 -25.07 4.75
CA ALA A 87 3.68 -24.70 3.49
C ALA A 87 2.26 -25.29 3.28
N PHE A 88 1.63 -25.78 4.34
CA PHE A 88 0.21 -26.10 4.32
C PHE A 88 -0.60 -24.91 4.83
N SER A 89 -1.55 -24.42 4.05
CA SER A 89 -2.38 -23.25 4.41
C SER A 89 -3.85 -23.65 4.51
N GLY A 90 -4.44 -23.47 5.69
CA GLY A 90 -5.89 -23.58 5.87
C GLY A 90 -6.69 -22.49 5.14
N ALA A 91 -6.02 -21.48 4.58
CA ALA A 91 -6.62 -20.49 3.73
C ALA A 91 -7.10 -21.08 2.39
N ASN A 92 -6.28 -21.96 1.77
CA ASN A 92 -6.64 -22.59 0.50
C ASN A 92 -7.86 -23.50 0.66
N ASP A 93 -7.90 -24.33 1.70
CA ASP A 93 -9.05 -25.20 2.00
C ASP A 93 -10.33 -24.37 2.22
N PHE A 94 -10.20 -23.21 2.88
CA PHE A 94 -11.32 -22.31 3.12
C PHE A 94 -11.78 -21.61 1.83
N LEU A 95 -10.84 -21.11 1.01
CA LEU A 95 -11.13 -20.47 -0.27
C LEU A 95 -11.79 -21.41 -1.27
N GLU A 96 -11.38 -22.69 -1.30
CA GLU A 96 -12.00 -23.70 -2.15
C GLU A 96 -13.45 -23.99 -1.73
N LYS A 97 -13.70 -24.03 -0.43
CA LYS A 97 -15.05 -24.31 0.12
C LYS A 97 -16.00 -23.12 -0.02
N TYR A 98 -15.51 -21.87 0.10
CA TYR A 98 -16.31 -20.66 0.19
C TYR A 98 -15.95 -19.64 -0.92
N LYS A 99 -15.80 -20.08 -2.17
CA LYS A 99 -15.29 -19.32 -3.33
C LYS A 99 -15.94 -17.95 -3.57
N ASN A 100 -17.20 -17.76 -3.18
CA ASN A 100 -17.94 -16.51 -3.43
C ASN A 100 -17.81 -15.47 -2.30
N ASP A 101 -17.34 -15.88 -1.12
CA ASP A 101 -17.36 -15.04 0.09
C ASP A 101 -15.95 -14.83 0.67
N ALA A 102 -14.92 -15.42 0.07
CA ALA A 102 -13.61 -15.58 0.67
C ALA A 102 -12.52 -14.61 0.11
N ASN A 103 -12.90 -13.58 -0.63
CA ASN A 103 -11.94 -12.64 -1.25
C ASN A 103 -11.12 -11.80 -0.25
N ALA A 104 -11.45 -11.88 1.04
CA ALA A 104 -10.81 -11.08 2.10
C ALA A 104 -9.69 -11.82 2.86
N ILE A 105 -9.30 -13.04 2.46
CA ILE A 105 -8.25 -13.80 3.16
C ILE A 105 -6.87 -13.36 2.67
N ILE A 106 -5.98 -13.10 3.64
CA ILE A 106 -4.66 -12.51 3.44
C ILE A 106 -3.58 -13.55 3.23
N GLY A 107 -3.61 -14.66 4.02
CA GLY A 107 -2.56 -15.66 4.07
C GLY A 107 -2.74 -16.80 3.06
N HIS A 108 -1.80 -16.97 2.11
CA HIS A 108 -1.89 -18.01 1.09
C HIS A 108 -0.78 -19.07 1.16
N PHE A 109 0.35 -18.79 1.82
CA PHE A 109 1.55 -19.60 1.68
C PHE A 109 1.81 -20.62 2.81
N GLY A 110 1.09 -20.51 3.95
CA GLY A 110 1.29 -21.39 5.11
C GLY A 110 2.67 -21.27 5.76
N LEU A 111 3.36 -20.14 5.56
CA LEU A 111 4.72 -19.89 6.05
C LEU A 111 4.80 -18.72 7.02
N GLY A 112 3.80 -17.85 7.04
CA GLY A 112 3.81 -16.61 7.83
C GLY A 112 4.00 -16.84 9.33
N PHE A 113 3.40 -17.92 9.87
CA PHE A 113 3.54 -18.28 11.30
C PHE A 113 5.00 -18.50 11.71
N TYR A 114 5.79 -19.14 10.85
CA TYR A 114 7.18 -19.48 11.17
C TYR A 114 8.09 -18.25 11.29
N SER A 115 7.66 -17.07 10.83
CA SER A 115 8.37 -15.81 11.08
C SER A 115 8.52 -15.50 12.58
N ALA A 116 7.66 -16.07 13.43
CA ALA A 116 7.76 -15.96 14.90
C ALA A 116 9.13 -16.40 15.43
N PHE A 117 9.70 -17.46 14.83
CA PHE A 117 11.00 -18.01 15.23
C PHE A 117 12.22 -17.17 14.80
N MET A 118 11.98 -16.08 14.05
CA MET A 118 13.05 -15.12 13.75
C MET A 118 13.39 -14.25 14.96
N VAL A 119 12.43 -14.06 15.87
CA VAL A 119 12.56 -13.18 17.02
C VAL A 119 12.36 -13.89 18.37
N ALA A 120 11.79 -15.09 18.35
CA ALA A 120 11.46 -15.83 19.56
C ALA A 120 12.31 -17.10 19.71
N LYS A 121 12.78 -17.35 20.93
CA LYS A 121 13.43 -18.61 21.35
C LYS A 121 12.43 -19.72 21.68
N LYS A 122 11.17 -19.37 21.90
CA LYS A 122 10.06 -20.30 22.15
C LYS A 122 8.75 -19.64 21.73
N VAL A 123 7.85 -20.42 21.16
CA VAL A 123 6.50 -20.01 20.78
C VAL A 123 5.49 -20.94 21.39
N GLU A 124 4.43 -20.39 21.97
CA GLU A 124 3.26 -21.13 22.45
C GLU A 124 2.02 -20.68 21.66
N ILE A 125 1.17 -21.64 21.28
CA ILE A 125 -0.16 -21.40 20.72
C ILE A 125 -1.17 -21.95 21.70
N ILE A 126 -2.03 -21.12 22.24
CA ILE A 126 -3.13 -21.50 23.13
C ILE A 126 -4.41 -21.23 22.35
N THR A 127 -5.15 -22.29 21.97
CA THR A 127 -6.26 -22.15 21.04
C THR A 127 -7.45 -23.01 21.39
N LYS A 128 -8.65 -22.52 21.03
CA LYS A 128 -9.91 -23.24 21.13
C LYS A 128 -10.72 -23.00 19.86
N SER A 129 -11.11 -24.08 19.20
CA SER A 129 -11.92 -24.00 17.99
C SER A 129 -13.33 -23.48 18.28
N TYR A 130 -13.94 -22.82 17.29
CA TYR A 130 -15.35 -22.38 17.31
C TYR A 130 -16.35 -23.55 17.32
N ARG A 131 -15.90 -24.75 17.02
CA ARG A 131 -16.77 -25.93 16.96
C ARG A 131 -17.29 -26.29 18.34
N GLU A 132 -18.57 -26.67 18.40
CA GLU A 132 -19.21 -27.07 19.66
C GLU A 132 -18.50 -28.28 20.28
N GLY A 133 -18.23 -28.22 21.57
CA GLY A 133 -17.53 -29.27 22.31
C GLY A 133 -16.01 -29.35 22.07
N ALA A 134 -15.43 -28.42 21.31
CA ALA A 134 -13.99 -28.44 21.07
C ALA A 134 -13.19 -28.23 22.36
N GLN A 135 -12.20 -29.12 22.58
CA GLN A 135 -11.23 -29.00 23.65
C GLN A 135 -10.21 -27.90 23.32
N ALA A 136 -9.85 -27.09 24.29
CA ALA A 136 -8.75 -26.15 24.17
C ALA A 136 -7.42 -26.87 24.26
N VAL A 137 -6.45 -26.46 23.43
CA VAL A 137 -5.13 -27.09 23.38
C VAL A 137 -4.03 -26.05 23.41
N LYS A 138 -2.90 -26.44 23.96
CA LYS A 138 -1.66 -25.66 23.98
C LYS A 138 -0.58 -26.40 23.21
N TRP A 139 -0.06 -25.77 22.20
CA TRP A 139 1.11 -26.22 21.43
C TRP A 139 2.33 -25.41 21.86
N THR A 140 3.48 -26.05 21.97
CA THR A 140 4.74 -25.40 22.32
C THR A 140 5.89 -25.92 21.48
N CYS A 141 6.73 -25.00 20.97
CA CYS A 141 7.94 -25.32 20.21
C CYS A 141 9.02 -24.25 20.50
N ASP A 142 10.28 -24.70 20.53
CA ASP A 142 11.46 -23.84 20.74
C ASP A 142 12.23 -23.57 19.43
N GLY A 143 11.63 -23.88 18.28
CA GLY A 143 12.26 -23.76 16.98
C GLY A 143 13.09 -24.96 16.57
N SER A 144 13.12 -26.02 17.38
CA SER A 144 13.57 -27.37 16.98
C SER A 144 12.46 -28.10 16.21
N PRO A 145 12.75 -29.26 15.59
CA PRO A 145 11.71 -30.09 14.98
C PRO A 145 10.72 -30.69 15.98
N GLU A 146 11.01 -30.61 17.27
CA GLU A 146 10.17 -31.16 18.33
C GLU A 146 9.16 -30.14 18.83
N PHE A 147 7.95 -30.61 19.12
CA PHE A 147 6.86 -29.80 19.69
C PHE A 147 6.08 -30.63 20.71
N THR A 148 5.33 -29.97 21.55
CA THR A 148 4.36 -30.59 22.46
C THR A 148 2.95 -30.07 22.21
N ILE A 149 1.95 -30.92 22.33
CA ILE A 149 0.54 -30.57 22.38
C ILE A 149 -0.04 -31.13 23.65
N GLU A 150 -0.70 -30.30 24.43
CA GLU A 150 -1.35 -30.68 25.69
C GLU A 150 -2.73 -29.99 25.80
N ASP A 151 -3.65 -30.65 26.50
CA ASP A 151 -4.93 -30.04 26.83
C ASP A 151 -4.72 -28.85 27.75
N THR A 152 -5.53 -27.82 27.59
CA THR A 152 -5.45 -26.62 28.40
C THR A 152 -6.83 -26.02 28.64
N ASP A 153 -6.91 -25.09 29.59
CA ASP A 153 -8.13 -24.33 29.87
C ASP A 153 -8.09 -23.00 29.12
N LYS A 154 -8.95 -22.85 28.10
CA LYS A 154 -9.26 -21.58 27.43
C LYS A 154 -10.79 -21.47 27.37
N ALA A 155 -11.34 -20.46 28.03
CA ALA A 155 -12.79 -20.30 28.13
C ALA A 155 -13.42 -19.98 26.78
N GLU A 156 -12.84 -19.04 26.04
CA GLU A 156 -13.38 -18.52 24.80
C GLU A 156 -12.65 -19.11 23.59
N ARG A 157 -13.37 -19.16 22.44
CA ARG A 157 -12.76 -19.50 21.15
C ARG A 157 -11.67 -18.51 20.75
N GLY A 158 -10.85 -18.91 19.81
CA GLY A 158 -9.80 -18.07 19.24
C GLY A 158 -8.41 -18.56 19.61
N THR A 159 -7.40 -17.77 19.30
CA THR A 159 -6.00 -18.18 19.43
C THR A 159 -5.18 -17.09 20.10
N ASP A 160 -4.35 -17.48 21.06
CA ASP A 160 -3.29 -16.65 21.62
C ASP A 160 -1.95 -17.22 21.16
N ILE A 161 -1.15 -16.43 20.46
CA ILE A 161 0.23 -16.76 20.09
C ILE A 161 1.15 -15.98 20.99
N VAL A 162 1.90 -16.71 21.84
CA VAL A 162 2.84 -16.15 22.80
C VAL A 162 4.26 -16.40 22.34
N LEU A 163 4.99 -15.31 22.06
CA LEU A 163 6.39 -15.33 21.66
C LEU A 163 7.27 -15.00 22.86
N TYR A 164 8.14 -15.91 23.24
CA TYR A 164 9.21 -15.67 24.22
C TYR A 164 10.42 -15.13 23.47
N ILE A 165 10.63 -13.82 23.59
CA ILE A 165 11.59 -13.09 22.76
C ILE A 165 13.02 -13.51 23.06
N ASP A 166 13.82 -13.70 22.01
CA ASP A 166 15.23 -14.03 22.09
C ASP A 166 16.03 -12.83 22.65
N ASP A 167 17.14 -13.11 23.32
CA ASP A 167 17.98 -12.08 23.94
C ASP A 167 18.54 -11.08 22.92
N ASP A 168 18.79 -11.51 21.70
CA ASP A 168 19.27 -10.67 20.61
C ASP A 168 18.17 -9.81 19.96
N CYS A 169 16.90 -10.05 20.30
CA CYS A 169 15.72 -9.39 19.74
C CYS A 169 14.93 -8.53 20.76
N LYS A 170 15.55 -8.16 21.88
CA LYS A 170 14.89 -7.42 22.96
C LYS A 170 14.33 -6.04 22.56
N GLU A 171 14.78 -5.48 21.44
CA GLU A 171 14.20 -4.25 20.89
C GLU A 171 12.69 -4.37 20.66
N PHE A 172 12.20 -5.57 20.33
CA PHE A 172 10.77 -5.81 20.12
C PHE A 172 9.94 -5.90 21.41
N LEU A 173 10.56 -5.83 22.59
CA LEU A 173 9.86 -5.68 23.87
C LEU A 173 9.60 -4.21 24.22
N GLU A 174 10.09 -3.26 23.41
CA GLU A 174 9.85 -1.85 23.59
C GLU A 174 8.50 -1.43 23.01
N GLU A 175 7.64 -0.77 23.83
CA GLU A 175 6.30 -0.31 23.41
C GLU A 175 6.37 0.57 22.15
N ALA A 176 7.34 1.50 22.10
CA ALA A 176 7.53 2.40 20.97
C ALA A 176 7.87 1.64 19.67
N ARG A 177 8.67 0.58 19.78
CA ARG A 177 9.06 -0.26 18.64
C ARG A 177 7.86 -1.01 18.06
N ILE A 178 7.10 -1.69 18.91
CA ILE A 178 5.90 -2.43 18.49
C ILE A 178 4.83 -1.47 17.93
N SER A 179 4.60 -0.34 18.59
CA SER A 179 3.67 0.69 18.11
C SER A 179 4.04 1.18 16.71
N SER A 180 5.32 1.43 16.45
CA SER A 180 5.83 1.83 15.14
C SER A 180 5.58 0.75 14.08
N LEU A 181 5.84 -0.51 14.40
CA LEU A 181 5.63 -1.64 13.48
C LEU A 181 4.14 -1.87 13.18
N LEU A 182 3.29 -1.83 14.19
CA LEU A 182 1.85 -1.93 14.00
C LEU A 182 1.33 -0.79 13.14
N LYS A 183 1.80 0.43 13.36
CA LYS A 183 1.46 1.58 12.53
C LYS A 183 1.94 1.41 11.09
N LYS A 184 3.14 0.85 10.87
CA LYS A 184 3.70 0.62 9.53
C LYS A 184 2.92 -0.45 8.75
N TYR A 185 2.64 -1.58 9.39
CA TYR A 185 2.15 -2.78 8.70
C TYR A 185 0.65 -3.03 8.85
N CYS A 186 0.02 -2.53 9.91
CA CYS A 186 -1.33 -2.92 10.31
C CYS A 186 -2.36 -1.77 10.27
N SER A 187 -1.97 -0.55 9.85
CA SER A 187 -2.82 0.65 9.91
C SER A 187 -4.18 0.53 9.25
N PHE A 188 -4.36 -0.39 8.32
CA PHE A 188 -5.58 -0.49 7.54
C PHE A 188 -6.17 -1.90 7.47
N LEU A 189 -5.73 -2.80 8.36
CA LEU A 189 -6.30 -4.15 8.43
C LEU A 189 -7.82 -4.10 8.65
N PRO A 190 -8.59 -5.04 8.04
CA PRO A 190 -10.06 -4.98 8.03
C PRO A 190 -10.73 -5.40 9.35
N ILE A 191 -9.95 -5.72 10.36
CA ILE A 191 -10.40 -6.03 11.73
C ILE A 191 -9.72 -5.05 12.68
N PRO A 192 -10.42 -4.52 13.70
CA PRO A 192 -9.78 -3.67 14.71
C PRO A 192 -8.60 -4.38 15.39
N VAL A 193 -7.49 -3.68 15.50
CA VAL A 193 -6.28 -4.14 16.19
C VAL A 193 -6.03 -3.21 17.37
N ALA A 194 -5.98 -3.76 18.56
CA ALA A 194 -5.72 -3.04 19.80
C ALA A 194 -4.28 -3.24 20.26
N PHE A 195 -3.63 -2.17 20.67
CA PHE A 195 -2.34 -2.20 21.35
C PHE A 195 -2.32 -1.25 22.54
N GLY A 196 -2.33 -1.81 23.73
CA GLY A 196 -2.44 -1.06 24.99
C GLY A 196 -3.82 -0.43 25.20
N LYS A 197 -3.90 0.50 26.13
CA LYS A 197 -5.10 1.26 26.47
C LYS A 197 -5.00 2.70 25.98
N LYS A 198 -6.14 3.33 25.73
CA LYS A 198 -6.19 4.76 25.45
C LYS A 198 -5.65 5.54 26.63
N LYS A 199 -4.82 6.56 26.35
CA LYS A 199 -4.26 7.46 27.37
C LYS A 199 -4.92 8.83 27.25
N GLU A 200 -5.43 9.35 28.36
CA GLU A 200 -6.02 10.68 28.46
C GLU A 200 -5.18 11.57 29.37
N TRP A 201 -5.18 12.88 29.10
CA TRP A 201 -4.55 13.85 30.00
C TRP A 201 -5.52 14.22 31.12
N LYS A 202 -5.17 13.87 32.35
CA LYS A 202 -5.87 14.29 33.58
C LYS A 202 -4.85 14.91 34.53
N ASP A 203 -5.12 16.13 34.98
CA ASP A 203 -4.28 16.88 35.95
C ASP A 203 -2.79 16.96 35.54
N GLY A 204 -2.52 17.16 34.22
CA GLY A 204 -1.16 17.29 33.69
C GLY A 204 -0.37 15.97 33.59
N LYS A 205 -1.03 14.84 33.76
CA LYS A 205 -0.46 13.50 33.59
C LYS A 205 -1.28 12.67 32.59
N GLN A 206 -0.58 11.83 31.84
CA GLN A 206 -1.24 10.80 31.03
C GLN A 206 -1.71 9.67 31.95
N VAL A 207 -3.01 9.34 31.88
CA VAL A 207 -3.64 8.25 32.62
C VAL A 207 -4.26 7.28 31.63
N GLU A 208 -4.03 5.99 31.81
CA GLU A 208 -4.68 4.96 31.01
C GLU A 208 -6.17 4.88 31.35
N THR A 209 -7.00 4.75 30.31
CA THR A 209 -8.43 4.52 30.43
C THR A 209 -8.74 3.02 30.43
N ALA A 210 -10.02 2.66 30.61
CA ALA A 210 -10.46 1.27 30.45
C ALA A 210 -10.59 0.84 28.97
N GLU A 211 -10.62 1.80 28.04
CA GLU A 211 -10.83 1.54 26.62
C GLU A 211 -9.56 1.07 25.92
N ASP A 212 -9.72 0.15 24.96
CA ASP A 212 -8.64 -0.31 24.11
C ASP A 212 -8.17 0.79 23.16
N ASN A 213 -6.86 0.85 22.97
CA ASN A 213 -6.26 1.74 21.97
C ASN A 213 -6.26 1.03 20.60
N ILE A 214 -7.29 1.27 19.79
CA ILE A 214 -7.35 0.76 18.42
C ILE A 214 -6.39 1.56 17.56
N ILE A 215 -5.46 0.86 16.88
CA ILE A 215 -4.34 1.47 16.16
C ILE A 215 -4.57 1.58 14.65
N ASN A 216 -5.65 0.99 14.13
CA ASN A 216 -5.92 0.93 12.70
C ASN A 216 -7.29 1.48 12.34
N ASP A 217 -7.43 1.84 11.05
CA ASP A 217 -8.70 2.13 10.40
C ASP A 217 -9.13 0.91 9.59
N SER A 218 -10.16 0.21 10.04
CA SER A 218 -10.65 -1.01 9.38
C SER A 218 -11.52 -0.75 8.13
N ASN A 219 -11.88 0.52 7.87
CA ASN A 219 -12.64 0.93 6.69
C ASN A 219 -11.94 2.11 5.98
N PRO A 220 -10.74 1.91 5.45
CA PRO A 220 -9.95 2.99 4.89
C PRO A 220 -10.64 3.61 3.67
N LEU A 221 -10.35 4.90 3.45
CA LEU A 221 -11.05 5.74 2.49
C LEU A 221 -11.14 5.15 1.08
N TRP A 222 -10.11 4.43 0.63
CA TRP A 222 -10.09 3.83 -0.72
C TRP A 222 -11.03 2.64 -0.91
N THR A 223 -11.57 2.07 0.17
CA THR A 223 -12.57 0.98 0.11
C THR A 223 -13.99 1.50 -0.01
N LEU A 224 -14.20 2.80 0.23
CA LEU A 224 -15.51 3.44 0.18
C LEU A 224 -15.85 3.87 -1.25
N LYS A 225 -17.13 4.05 -1.55
CA LYS A 225 -17.54 4.50 -2.87
C LYS A 225 -17.22 5.99 -3.05
N PRO A 226 -16.63 6.41 -4.18
CA PRO A 226 -16.33 7.82 -4.44
C PRO A 226 -17.56 8.74 -4.32
N SER A 227 -18.76 8.25 -4.62
CA SER A 227 -20.01 9.01 -4.52
C SER A 227 -20.45 9.35 -3.08
N GLU A 228 -19.87 8.67 -2.10
CA GLU A 228 -20.17 8.87 -0.67
C GLU A 228 -19.16 9.82 0.00
N LEU A 229 -18.09 10.21 -0.72
CA LEU A 229 -16.96 10.98 -0.22
C LEU A 229 -17.00 12.43 -0.69
N LYS A 230 -16.49 13.32 0.15
CA LYS A 230 -16.30 14.74 -0.12
C LYS A 230 -14.82 15.05 -0.29
N ASP A 231 -14.52 16.17 -0.92
CA ASP A 231 -13.15 16.66 -1.12
C ASP A 231 -12.36 16.74 0.19
N GLU A 232 -13.03 17.12 1.30
CA GLU A 232 -12.37 17.21 2.60
C GLU A 232 -11.95 15.86 3.18
N ASP A 233 -12.67 14.77 2.86
CA ASP A 233 -12.31 13.43 3.28
C ASP A 233 -10.99 13.01 2.61
N TYR A 234 -10.84 13.29 1.31
CA TYR A 234 -9.61 13.03 0.56
C TYR A 234 -8.43 13.86 1.07
N LYS A 235 -8.65 15.14 1.36
CA LYS A 235 -7.61 16.03 1.90
C LYS A 235 -7.18 15.61 3.29
N LYS A 236 -8.14 15.24 4.16
CA LYS A 236 -7.85 14.74 5.49
C LYS A 236 -7.00 13.47 5.40
N PHE A 237 -7.43 12.50 4.59
CA PHE A 237 -6.69 11.26 4.38
C PHE A 237 -5.26 11.50 3.88
N TYR A 238 -5.09 12.46 2.96
CA TYR A 238 -3.77 12.85 2.49
C TYR A 238 -2.89 13.45 3.60
N ARG A 239 -3.45 14.34 4.43
CA ARG A 239 -2.72 14.91 5.59
C ARG A 239 -2.33 13.85 6.61
N ASP A 240 -3.19 12.86 6.83
CA ASP A 240 -2.92 11.75 7.76
C ASP A 240 -1.77 10.86 7.26
N LEU A 241 -1.70 10.61 5.94
CA LEU A 241 -0.61 9.85 5.32
C LEU A 241 0.69 10.65 5.17
N TYR A 242 0.59 11.94 4.88
CA TYR A 242 1.72 12.82 4.54
C TYR A 242 1.69 14.14 5.32
N PRO A 243 1.85 14.10 6.66
CA PRO A 243 1.64 15.27 7.52
C PRO A 243 2.61 16.43 7.26
N MET A 244 3.74 16.17 6.60
CA MET A 244 4.75 17.18 6.25
C MET A 244 4.64 17.69 4.81
N SER A 245 3.63 17.25 4.06
CA SER A 245 3.42 17.66 2.67
C SER A 245 2.37 18.78 2.57
N ASP A 246 2.51 19.63 1.55
CA ASP A 246 1.47 20.60 1.20
C ASP A 246 0.23 19.87 0.68
N GLU A 247 -0.92 20.53 0.66
CA GLU A 247 -2.15 19.95 0.09
C GLU A 247 -1.94 19.52 -1.38
N PRO A 248 -2.54 18.39 -1.79
CA PRO A 248 -2.40 17.90 -3.15
C PRO A 248 -3.14 18.80 -4.16
N LEU A 249 -2.68 18.79 -5.40
CA LEU A 249 -3.32 19.53 -6.50
C LEU A 249 -4.72 18.98 -6.81
N PHE A 250 -4.83 17.67 -6.82
CA PHE A 250 -6.05 16.87 -7.00
C PHE A 250 -5.72 15.38 -6.75
N TRP A 251 -6.73 14.53 -6.86
CA TRP A 251 -6.61 13.09 -6.66
C TRP A 251 -7.42 12.31 -7.68
N ILE A 252 -7.10 11.02 -7.75
CA ILE A 252 -7.81 10.03 -8.55
C ILE A 252 -8.17 8.87 -7.63
N HIS A 253 -9.47 8.61 -7.45
CA HIS A 253 -9.95 7.44 -6.74
C HIS A 253 -10.13 6.30 -7.75
N LEU A 254 -9.40 5.22 -7.55
CA LEU A 254 -9.45 4.00 -8.35
C LEU A 254 -10.40 3.02 -7.68
N ASN A 255 -11.30 2.46 -8.47
CA ASN A 255 -12.19 1.38 -8.02
C ASN A 255 -12.54 0.53 -9.25
N VAL A 256 -11.96 -0.67 -9.33
CA VAL A 256 -12.04 -1.57 -10.45
C VAL A 256 -12.28 -2.98 -9.95
N ASP A 257 -13.32 -3.63 -10.46
CA ASP A 257 -13.66 -5.00 -10.11
C ASP A 257 -13.40 -5.99 -11.26
N TYR A 258 -13.22 -5.50 -12.48
CA TYR A 258 -12.97 -6.33 -13.67
C TYR A 258 -12.11 -5.58 -14.70
N PRO A 259 -11.14 -6.20 -15.36
CA PRO A 259 -10.73 -7.62 -15.34
C PRO A 259 -9.79 -8.00 -14.20
N PHE A 260 -9.54 -7.14 -13.28
CA PHE A 260 -8.76 -7.32 -12.05
C PHE A 260 -9.36 -6.44 -10.95
N HIS A 261 -9.06 -6.76 -9.71
CA HIS A 261 -9.47 -5.94 -8.56
C HIS A 261 -8.36 -4.94 -8.24
N LEU A 262 -8.70 -3.66 -8.29
CA LEU A 262 -7.79 -2.58 -7.91
C LEU A 262 -8.60 -1.46 -7.27
N THR A 263 -8.28 -1.13 -6.06
CA THR A 263 -8.76 0.06 -5.37
C THR A 263 -7.58 0.94 -4.98
N GLY A 264 -7.83 2.21 -4.71
CA GLY A 264 -6.76 3.09 -4.29
C GLY A 264 -7.08 4.57 -4.51
N ILE A 265 -6.21 5.41 -3.99
CA ILE A 265 -6.27 6.85 -4.21
C ILE A 265 -4.86 7.34 -4.56
N LEU A 266 -4.73 7.91 -5.74
CA LEU A 266 -3.49 8.56 -6.17
C LEU A 266 -3.65 10.07 -6.07
N TYR A 267 -2.67 10.73 -5.48
CA TYR A 267 -2.61 12.17 -5.31
C TYR A 267 -1.49 12.78 -6.13
N PHE A 268 -1.79 13.90 -6.78
CA PHE A 268 -0.80 14.74 -7.44
C PHE A 268 -0.27 15.75 -6.42
N PRO A 269 0.98 15.60 -5.93
CA PRO A 269 1.56 16.52 -4.98
C PRO A 269 1.98 17.84 -5.67
N LYS A 270 2.10 18.92 -4.90
CA LYS A 270 2.83 20.11 -5.36
C LYS A 270 4.32 19.81 -5.40
N VAL A 271 4.96 20.12 -6.53
CA VAL A 271 6.40 19.93 -6.71
C VAL A 271 7.14 21.21 -6.33
N LYS A 272 7.94 21.14 -5.27
CA LYS A 272 8.84 22.28 -4.89
C LYS A 272 10.13 22.17 -5.70
N SER A 273 10.61 23.29 -6.25
CA SER A 273 11.72 23.38 -7.20
C SER A 273 13.10 22.89 -6.69
N ASN A 274 13.25 22.55 -5.42
CA ASN A 274 14.50 22.09 -4.80
C ASN A 274 14.39 20.71 -4.13
N ILE A 275 13.43 19.89 -4.55
CA ILE A 275 13.22 18.59 -3.92
C ILE A 275 14.04 17.55 -4.66
N GLU A 276 14.88 16.86 -3.94
CA GLU A 276 15.16 15.44 -4.19
C GLU A 276 13.80 14.78 -4.49
N LEU A 277 13.65 14.30 -5.71
CA LEU A 277 12.48 13.56 -6.15
C LEU A 277 12.41 12.28 -5.30
N ASN A 278 11.83 12.41 -4.11
CA ASN A 278 11.62 11.28 -3.21
C ASN A 278 10.61 10.34 -3.89
N LYS A 279 11.15 9.37 -4.61
CA LYS A 279 10.41 8.20 -5.07
C LYS A 279 9.87 7.46 -3.84
N ASN A 280 8.89 6.59 -4.05
CA ASN A 280 8.35 5.70 -3.02
C ASN A 280 7.40 6.38 -2.01
N LYS A 281 6.46 7.15 -2.55
CA LYS A 281 5.35 7.72 -1.76
C LYS A 281 4.01 7.02 -2.01
N ILE A 282 3.96 6.07 -2.94
CA ILE A 282 2.78 5.23 -3.13
C ILE A 282 2.97 3.97 -2.29
N GLN A 283 2.02 3.73 -1.40
CA GLN A 283 2.00 2.54 -0.56
C GLN A 283 1.14 1.46 -1.22
N LEU A 284 1.69 0.27 -1.38
CA LEU A 284 1.00 -0.88 -1.93
C LEU A 284 0.45 -1.76 -0.81
N TYR A 285 -0.81 -2.12 -0.97
CA TYR A 285 -1.55 -3.05 -0.11
C TYR A 285 -2.06 -4.25 -0.92
N CYS A 286 -2.30 -5.34 -0.24
CA CYS A 286 -3.02 -6.50 -0.74
C CYS A 286 -4.05 -6.91 0.32
N ASN A 287 -5.34 -6.75 0.01
CA ASN A 287 -6.42 -6.91 0.99
C ASN A 287 -6.18 -6.12 2.27
N GLN A 288 -5.86 -4.82 2.13
CA GLN A 288 -5.59 -3.88 3.23
C GLN A 288 -4.33 -4.20 4.07
N VAL A 289 -3.54 -5.20 3.68
CA VAL A 289 -2.25 -5.50 4.31
C VAL A 289 -1.14 -4.78 3.57
N TYR A 290 -0.32 -4.04 4.29
CA TYR A 290 0.83 -3.36 3.72
C TYR A 290 1.83 -4.35 3.12
N VAL A 291 2.22 -4.09 1.88
CA VAL A 291 3.19 -4.87 1.12
C VAL A 291 4.52 -4.14 1.03
N THR A 292 4.52 -2.98 0.38
CA THR A 292 5.73 -2.19 0.09
C THR A 292 5.37 -0.75 -0.28
N ASP A 293 6.31 0.14 -0.20
CA ASP A 293 6.27 1.49 -0.77
C ASP A 293 7.04 1.60 -2.10
N SER A 294 7.68 0.52 -2.53
CA SER A 294 8.33 0.43 -3.85
C SER A 294 7.36 -0.17 -4.86
N VAL A 295 6.75 0.69 -5.68
CA VAL A 295 5.78 0.32 -6.71
C VAL A 295 6.40 0.22 -8.11
N GLU A 296 7.71 0.05 -8.18
CA GLU A 296 8.46 -0.12 -9.42
C GLU A 296 7.91 -1.31 -10.22
N GLY A 297 7.65 -1.08 -11.50
CA GLY A 297 7.05 -2.10 -12.39
C GLY A 297 5.51 -2.22 -12.30
N ILE A 298 4.85 -1.72 -11.25
CA ILE A 298 3.38 -1.67 -11.15
C ILE A 298 2.85 -0.35 -11.67
N VAL A 299 3.49 0.72 -11.25
CA VAL A 299 3.17 2.08 -11.69
C VAL A 299 4.24 2.52 -12.67
N PRO A 300 3.88 3.11 -13.82
CA PRO A 300 4.87 3.67 -14.75
C PRO A 300 5.82 4.65 -14.06
N ASP A 301 7.07 4.69 -14.50
CA ASP A 301 8.12 5.49 -13.86
C ASP A 301 7.76 6.96 -13.69
N PHE A 302 7.09 7.56 -14.67
CA PHE A 302 6.67 8.96 -14.59
C PHE A 302 5.58 9.22 -13.52
N LEU A 303 4.89 8.19 -13.06
CA LEU A 303 3.88 8.26 -12.01
C LEU A 303 4.42 7.85 -10.62
N THR A 304 5.68 7.40 -10.53
CA THR A 304 6.27 7.03 -9.23
C THR A 304 6.47 8.21 -8.28
N LEU A 305 6.34 9.43 -8.80
CA LEU A 305 6.37 10.68 -8.03
C LEU A 305 5.02 11.04 -7.40
N LEU A 306 3.94 10.32 -7.74
CA LEU A 306 2.65 10.49 -7.10
C LEU A 306 2.70 9.97 -5.67
N HIS A 307 1.79 10.48 -4.86
CA HIS A 307 1.54 9.99 -3.51
C HIS A 307 0.27 9.14 -3.50
N GLY A 308 0.09 8.33 -2.47
CA GLY A 308 -1.19 7.64 -2.26
C GLY A 308 -1.08 6.18 -1.89
N VAL A 309 -2.15 5.47 -2.18
CA VAL A 309 -2.30 4.05 -1.86
C VAL A 309 -2.86 3.29 -3.06
N LEU A 310 -2.39 2.09 -3.25
CA LEU A 310 -2.93 1.09 -4.17
C LEU A 310 -3.19 -0.19 -3.39
N ASP A 311 -4.33 -0.81 -3.61
CA ASP A 311 -4.70 -2.09 -2.99
C ASP A 311 -5.24 -3.04 -4.06
N SER A 312 -4.57 -4.19 -4.22
CA SER A 312 -4.97 -5.19 -5.21
C SER A 312 -4.56 -6.60 -4.76
N PRO A 313 -5.51 -7.54 -4.70
CA PRO A 313 -5.21 -8.95 -4.47
C PRO A 313 -4.61 -9.65 -5.70
N ASP A 314 -4.73 -9.05 -6.89
CA ASP A 314 -4.31 -9.64 -8.16
C ASP A 314 -2.84 -9.35 -8.50
N ILE A 315 -2.14 -8.61 -7.65
CA ILE A 315 -0.69 -8.40 -7.79
C ILE A 315 0.04 -9.61 -7.21
N PRO A 316 0.83 -10.32 -8.03
CA PRO A 316 1.54 -11.50 -7.56
C PRO A 316 2.64 -11.11 -6.58
N LEU A 317 2.53 -11.62 -5.36
CA LEU A 317 3.51 -11.41 -4.29
C LEU A 317 4.35 -12.67 -4.13
N ASN A 318 5.61 -12.51 -3.76
CA ASN A 318 6.42 -13.63 -3.27
C ASN A 318 6.02 -14.00 -1.82
N VAL A 319 6.63 -15.06 -1.30
CA VAL A 319 6.36 -15.56 0.06
C VAL A 319 6.56 -14.50 1.14
N SER A 320 7.56 -13.64 0.99
CA SER A 320 7.83 -12.53 1.94
C SER A 320 7.01 -11.28 1.68
N ARG A 321 6.15 -11.27 0.65
CA ARG A 321 5.38 -10.10 0.18
C ARG A 321 6.24 -8.85 -0.11
N SER A 322 7.55 -9.03 -0.25
CA SER A 322 8.50 -7.93 -0.39
C SER A 322 8.95 -7.69 -1.82
N TYR A 323 8.64 -8.60 -2.74
CA TYR A 323 9.06 -8.51 -4.14
C TYR A 323 7.90 -8.76 -5.10
N LEU A 324 7.79 -7.89 -6.09
CA LEU A 324 6.78 -7.96 -7.12
C LEU A 324 7.36 -8.70 -8.33
N GLN A 325 6.71 -9.77 -8.75
CA GLN A 325 7.07 -10.46 -9.97
C GLN A 325 6.45 -9.76 -11.17
N SER A 326 7.22 -9.57 -12.23
CA SER A 326 6.69 -9.08 -13.51
C SER A 326 5.70 -10.12 -14.07
N ASP A 327 4.41 -9.76 -14.12
CA ASP A 327 3.32 -10.59 -14.59
C ASP A 327 2.45 -9.81 -15.58
N ALA A 328 1.70 -10.54 -16.40
CA ALA A 328 0.71 -9.97 -17.34
C ALA A 328 -0.35 -9.12 -16.63
N ASN A 329 -0.75 -9.44 -15.41
CA ASN A 329 -1.70 -8.67 -14.63
C ASN A 329 -1.10 -7.34 -14.18
N VAL A 330 0.15 -7.31 -13.75
CA VAL A 330 0.87 -6.08 -13.38
C VAL A 330 0.91 -5.11 -14.57
N LYS A 331 1.19 -5.61 -15.77
CA LYS A 331 1.17 -4.79 -17.00
C LYS A 331 -0.22 -4.21 -17.30
N LYS A 332 -1.29 -5.00 -17.12
CA LYS A 332 -2.67 -4.53 -17.29
C LYS A 332 -3.03 -3.44 -16.28
N ILE A 333 -2.63 -3.61 -15.01
CA ILE A 333 -2.82 -2.63 -13.94
C ILE A 333 -2.10 -1.33 -14.28
N SER A 334 -0.83 -1.41 -14.69
CA SER A 334 -0.02 -0.26 -15.10
C SER A 334 -0.66 0.52 -16.26
N THR A 335 -1.09 -0.18 -17.31
CA THR A 335 -1.79 0.42 -18.45
C THR A 335 -3.10 1.10 -18.03
N TYR A 336 -3.86 0.46 -17.14
CA TYR A 336 -5.11 1.02 -16.62
C TYR A 336 -4.88 2.30 -15.82
N ILE A 337 -3.89 2.30 -14.91
CA ILE A 337 -3.52 3.48 -14.13
C ILE A 337 -3.13 4.64 -15.07
N THR A 338 -2.29 4.37 -16.06
CA THR A 338 -1.89 5.36 -17.07
C THR A 338 -3.10 5.97 -17.78
N LYS A 339 -4.05 5.12 -18.20
CA LYS A 339 -5.30 5.57 -18.82
C LYS A 339 -6.10 6.46 -17.87
N LYS A 340 -6.33 6.04 -16.64
CA LYS A 340 -7.11 6.82 -15.65
C LYS A 340 -6.47 8.16 -15.32
N VAL A 341 -5.15 8.19 -15.21
CA VAL A 341 -4.40 9.44 -15.03
C VAL A 341 -4.61 10.37 -16.22
N SER A 342 -4.45 9.86 -17.45
CA SER A 342 -4.67 10.65 -18.66
C SER A 342 -6.09 11.19 -18.76
N ASP A 343 -7.10 10.33 -18.52
CA ASP A 343 -8.51 10.69 -18.56
C ASP A 343 -8.83 11.81 -17.53
N ARG A 344 -8.25 11.73 -16.35
CA ARG A 344 -8.43 12.76 -15.30
C ARG A 344 -7.79 14.08 -15.67
N LEU A 345 -6.55 14.06 -16.17
CA LEU A 345 -5.86 15.27 -16.63
C LEU A 345 -6.62 15.93 -17.77
N GLN A 346 -7.07 15.16 -18.77
CA GLN A 346 -7.87 15.66 -19.86
C GLN A 346 -9.23 16.24 -19.39
N SER A 347 -9.86 15.59 -18.39
CA SER A 347 -11.11 16.11 -17.81
C SER A 347 -10.92 17.44 -17.12
N ILE A 348 -9.86 17.62 -16.34
CA ILE A 348 -9.55 18.91 -15.70
C ILE A 348 -9.29 19.97 -16.76
N PHE A 349 -8.49 19.66 -17.77
CA PHE A 349 -8.19 20.57 -18.88
C PHE A 349 -9.46 21.02 -19.61
N LYS A 350 -10.38 20.10 -19.92
CA LYS A 350 -11.62 20.42 -20.66
C LYS A 350 -12.63 21.19 -19.82
N ASN A 351 -12.74 20.88 -18.52
CA ASN A 351 -13.76 21.47 -17.66
C ASN A 351 -13.35 22.82 -17.08
N ASP A 352 -12.06 23.01 -16.78
CA ASP A 352 -11.52 24.24 -16.23
C ASP A 352 -10.07 24.44 -16.69
N ARG A 353 -9.93 24.92 -17.91
CA ARG A 353 -8.63 25.21 -18.52
C ARG A 353 -7.80 26.17 -17.68
N LYS A 354 -8.43 27.21 -17.11
CA LYS A 354 -7.72 28.20 -16.29
C LYS A 354 -7.08 27.55 -15.06
N GLN A 355 -7.84 26.71 -14.36
CA GLN A 355 -7.31 25.95 -13.22
C GLN A 355 -6.18 25.00 -13.64
N PHE A 356 -6.27 24.40 -14.82
CA PHE A 356 -5.21 23.53 -15.35
C PHE A 356 -3.94 24.33 -15.64
N GLU A 357 -4.05 25.50 -16.24
CA GLU A 357 -2.92 26.40 -16.51
C GLU A 357 -2.26 26.89 -15.21
N GLU A 358 -3.05 27.26 -14.19
CA GLU A 358 -2.53 27.64 -12.86
C GLU A 358 -1.71 26.52 -12.20
N LYS A 359 -2.07 25.26 -12.45
CA LYS A 359 -1.37 24.07 -11.93
C LYS A 359 -0.28 23.56 -12.88
N TRP A 360 -0.13 24.11 -14.06
CA TRP A 360 0.75 23.58 -15.10
C TRP A 360 2.20 23.44 -14.65
N ASN A 361 2.72 24.39 -13.88
CA ASN A 361 4.10 24.34 -13.40
C ASN A 361 4.38 23.10 -12.52
N ASP A 362 3.40 22.65 -11.76
CA ASP A 362 3.50 21.44 -10.95
C ASP A 362 3.23 20.17 -11.78
N LEU A 363 2.36 20.25 -12.80
CA LEU A 363 1.95 19.11 -13.62
C LEU A 363 2.92 18.78 -14.75
N LYS A 364 3.61 19.80 -15.29
CA LYS A 364 4.45 19.64 -16.49
C LYS A 364 5.53 18.57 -16.34
N ILE A 365 6.06 18.36 -15.12
CA ILE A 365 7.10 17.34 -14.89
C ILE A 365 6.55 15.93 -15.12
N PHE A 366 5.36 15.63 -14.60
CA PHE A 366 4.71 14.33 -14.79
C PHE A 366 4.32 14.12 -16.24
N ILE A 367 3.71 15.14 -16.86
CA ILE A 367 3.20 15.06 -18.22
C ILE A 367 4.35 14.94 -19.21
N ASN A 368 5.36 15.79 -19.13
CA ASN A 368 6.49 15.78 -20.07
C ASN A 368 7.31 14.50 -19.93
N TYR A 369 7.55 14.02 -18.69
CA TYR A 369 8.28 12.78 -18.48
C TYR A 369 7.50 11.57 -19.00
N GLY A 370 6.17 11.56 -18.76
CA GLY A 370 5.29 10.53 -19.30
C GLY A 370 5.28 10.51 -20.84
N MET A 371 5.20 11.68 -21.47
CA MET A 371 5.24 11.80 -22.95
C MET A 371 6.58 11.33 -23.53
N LEU A 372 7.70 11.50 -22.82
CA LEU A 372 9.02 11.06 -23.26
C LEU A 372 9.24 9.56 -23.11
N THR A 373 8.57 8.91 -22.15
CA THR A 373 8.86 7.53 -21.77
C THR A 373 7.77 6.53 -22.15
N GLN A 374 6.55 7.00 -22.48
CA GLN A 374 5.40 6.15 -22.75
C GLN A 374 4.64 6.66 -23.99
N GLU A 375 4.72 5.93 -25.09
CA GLU A 375 4.06 6.28 -26.36
C GLU A 375 2.54 6.38 -26.23
N ASP A 376 1.92 5.41 -25.55
CA ASP A 376 0.48 5.42 -25.28
C ASP A 376 0.03 6.65 -24.46
N PHE A 377 0.87 7.13 -23.56
CA PHE A 377 0.61 8.33 -22.79
C PHE A 377 0.81 9.58 -23.65
N TYR A 378 1.83 9.62 -24.49
CA TYR A 378 2.05 10.72 -25.44
C TYR A 378 0.81 10.95 -26.31
N ASP A 379 0.27 9.90 -26.91
CA ASP A 379 -0.90 9.98 -27.78
C ASP A 379 -2.14 10.55 -27.09
N ARG A 380 -2.25 10.36 -25.78
CA ARG A 380 -3.33 10.92 -24.97
C ARG A 380 -3.04 12.34 -24.48
N ALA A 381 -1.79 12.62 -24.12
CA ALA A 381 -1.38 13.86 -23.47
C ALA A 381 -1.18 15.02 -24.48
N LYS A 382 -0.85 14.75 -25.74
CA LYS A 382 -0.63 15.77 -26.79
C LYS A 382 -1.77 16.77 -26.94
N ASP A 383 -3.00 16.36 -26.60
CA ASP A 383 -4.19 17.21 -26.72
C ASP A 383 -4.37 18.19 -25.56
N PHE A 384 -3.71 17.96 -24.42
CA PHE A 384 -3.80 18.81 -23.23
C PHE A 384 -2.44 19.27 -22.67
N ALA A 385 -1.34 18.75 -23.17
CA ALA A 385 -0.02 19.24 -22.83
C ALA A 385 0.17 20.67 -23.33
N LEU A 386 0.83 21.52 -22.52
CA LEU A 386 0.94 22.94 -22.81
C LEU A 386 2.39 23.34 -23.07
N PHE A 387 2.57 24.20 -24.07
CA PHE A 387 3.72 25.10 -24.16
C PHE A 387 3.45 26.37 -23.33
N THR A 388 4.49 26.89 -22.71
CA THR A 388 4.47 28.21 -22.09
C THR A 388 5.39 29.11 -22.92
N ASP A 389 4.89 30.22 -23.44
CA ASP A 389 5.75 31.15 -24.17
C ASP A 389 6.58 32.05 -23.24
N THR A 390 7.43 32.87 -23.82
CA THR A 390 8.27 33.81 -23.07
C THR A 390 7.48 34.93 -22.36
N ASP A 391 6.21 35.10 -22.71
CA ASP A 391 5.28 36.02 -22.04
C ASP A 391 4.41 35.34 -20.97
N SER A 392 4.70 34.06 -20.67
CA SER A 392 3.96 33.24 -19.70
C SER A 392 2.53 32.93 -20.11
N LYS A 393 2.24 32.90 -21.39
CA LYS A 393 0.95 32.42 -21.95
C LYS A 393 1.03 30.94 -22.26
N TYR A 394 -0.11 30.28 -22.15
CA TYR A 394 -0.22 28.84 -22.31
C TYR A 394 -0.93 28.46 -23.61
N TYR A 395 -0.40 27.49 -24.35
CA TYR A 395 -0.93 26.99 -25.59
C TYR A 395 -0.84 25.48 -25.65
N THR A 396 -1.88 24.80 -26.18
CA THR A 396 -1.72 23.41 -26.63
C THR A 396 -0.79 23.37 -27.84
N PHE A 397 -0.32 22.19 -28.21
CA PHE A 397 0.57 22.02 -29.37
C PHE A 397 -0.08 22.55 -30.67
N GLU A 398 -1.37 22.29 -30.87
CA GLU A 398 -2.08 22.75 -32.07
C GLU A 398 -2.37 24.26 -32.03
N GLU A 399 -2.67 24.82 -30.87
CA GLU A 399 -2.82 26.26 -30.71
C GLU A 399 -1.52 27.00 -31.00
N TYR A 400 -0.40 26.47 -30.47
CA TYR A 400 0.91 27.07 -30.69
C TYR A 400 1.35 26.95 -32.16
N LYS A 401 1.11 25.80 -32.77
CA LYS A 401 1.35 25.57 -34.20
C LYS A 401 0.57 26.57 -35.06
N THR A 402 -0.70 26.81 -34.72
CA THR A 402 -1.54 27.80 -35.41
C THR A 402 -1.01 29.21 -35.22
N LEU A 403 -0.58 29.57 -34.01
CA LEU A 403 -0.04 30.88 -33.66
C LEU A 403 1.21 31.24 -34.50
N ILE A 404 2.14 30.30 -34.68
CA ILE A 404 3.44 30.55 -35.31
C ILE A 404 3.43 30.34 -36.83
N LYS A 405 2.39 29.72 -37.38
CA LYS A 405 2.33 29.23 -38.79
C LYS A 405 2.68 30.31 -39.82
N ASP A 406 2.13 31.50 -39.66
CA ASP A 406 2.26 32.54 -40.66
C ASP A 406 3.64 33.22 -40.65
N ASN A 407 4.28 33.30 -39.48
CA ASN A 407 5.54 34.02 -39.27
C ASN A 407 6.76 33.12 -39.15
N GLN A 408 6.59 31.84 -38.79
CA GLN A 408 7.68 30.92 -38.48
C GLN A 408 7.63 29.65 -39.36
N THR A 409 7.16 29.79 -40.60
CA THR A 409 7.29 28.74 -41.62
C THR A 409 8.45 29.08 -42.53
N ASP A 410 9.35 28.12 -42.74
CA ASP A 410 10.46 28.28 -43.68
C ASP A 410 10.02 28.16 -45.14
N LYS A 411 10.98 28.40 -46.04
CA LYS A 411 10.72 28.33 -47.49
C LYS A 411 10.34 26.94 -47.99
N ASP A 412 10.62 25.90 -47.23
CA ASP A 412 10.33 24.49 -47.52
C ASP A 412 9.00 24.05 -46.91
N GLY A 413 8.29 24.94 -46.21
CA GLY A 413 7.01 24.71 -45.56
C GLY A 413 7.09 24.09 -44.14
N ASN A 414 8.27 24.03 -43.56
CA ASN A 414 8.46 23.49 -42.20
C ASN A 414 8.26 24.59 -41.14
N LEU A 415 7.55 24.26 -40.07
CA LEU A 415 7.38 25.13 -38.92
C LEU A 415 8.68 25.19 -38.10
N ILE A 416 9.10 26.39 -37.77
CA ILE A 416 10.29 26.64 -36.93
C ILE A 416 9.85 27.00 -35.51
N TYR A 417 10.14 26.10 -34.58
CA TYR A 417 9.88 26.32 -33.15
C TYR A 417 11.09 26.98 -32.50
N LEU A 418 10.91 28.19 -32.00
CA LEU A 418 11.93 28.89 -31.22
C LEU A 418 11.73 28.58 -29.75
N TYR A 419 12.80 28.35 -29.02
CA TYR A 419 12.74 28.13 -27.57
C TYR A 419 13.85 28.85 -26.82
N ALA A 420 13.54 29.22 -25.57
CA ALA A 420 14.49 29.76 -24.62
C ALA A 420 14.55 28.84 -23.38
N ASN A 421 15.75 28.45 -22.99
CA ASN A 421 15.97 27.64 -21.78
C ASN A 421 16.31 28.49 -20.55
N ASN A 422 16.77 29.73 -20.76
CA ASN A 422 16.99 30.73 -19.73
C ASN A 422 16.58 32.10 -20.26
N LYS A 423 15.44 32.62 -19.73
CA LYS A 423 14.87 33.87 -20.20
C LYS A 423 15.78 35.07 -19.93
N ASP A 424 16.47 35.09 -18.79
CA ASP A 424 17.32 36.22 -18.38
C ASP A 424 18.62 36.26 -19.20
N GLU A 425 19.27 35.13 -19.39
CA GLU A 425 20.51 35.05 -20.19
C GLU A 425 20.25 35.24 -21.69
N GLN A 426 19.08 34.91 -22.17
CA GLN A 426 18.71 34.96 -23.59
C GLN A 426 17.81 36.15 -23.93
N TYR A 427 17.68 37.12 -23.04
CA TYR A 427 16.78 38.26 -23.18
C TYR A 427 16.94 38.98 -24.54
N SER A 428 18.18 39.30 -24.97
CA SER A 428 18.40 40.02 -26.23
C SER A 428 17.99 39.22 -27.47
N TYR A 429 18.11 37.89 -27.44
CA TYR A 429 17.62 37.03 -28.53
C TYR A 429 16.12 36.93 -28.57
N ILE A 430 15.47 36.86 -27.38
CA ILE A 430 14.01 36.82 -27.25
C ILE A 430 13.46 38.16 -27.76
N GLU A 431 14.01 39.32 -27.35
CA GLU A 431 13.60 40.64 -27.81
C GLU A 431 13.74 40.79 -29.33
N ALA A 432 14.84 40.35 -29.88
CA ALA A 432 15.10 40.41 -31.33
C ALA A 432 14.07 39.51 -32.11
N ALA A 433 13.72 38.35 -31.58
CA ALA A 433 12.70 37.47 -32.16
C ALA A 433 11.31 38.08 -32.10
N THR A 434 10.94 38.62 -30.94
CA THR A 434 9.65 39.28 -30.69
C THR A 434 9.47 40.50 -31.59
N ASN A 435 10.50 41.33 -31.75
CA ASN A 435 10.49 42.49 -32.65
C ASN A 435 10.29 42.14 -34.12
N LYS A 436 10.59 40.93 -34.51
CA LYS A 436 10.31 40.36 -35.86
C LYS A 436 8.95 39.68 -35.95
N GLY A 437 8.13 39.69 -34.88
CA GLY A 437 6.84 39.04 -34.83
C GLY A 437 6.92 37.52 -34.61
N TYR A 438 8.08 36.99 -34.16
CA TYR A 438 8.23 35.60 -33.80
C TYR A 438 7.84 35.37 -32.32
N ASN A 439 7.34 34.18 -32.04
CA ASN A 439 7.05 33.71 -30.68
C ASN A 439 8.05 32.61 -30.29
N ALA A 440 8.46 32.59 -29.04
CA ALA A 440 9.35 31.57 -28.51
C ALA A 440 8.75 30.95 -27.24
N VAL A 441 8.89 29.66 -27.10
CA VAL A 441 8.48 28.93 -25.88
C VAL A 441 9.59 28.95 -24.84
N SER A 442 9.22 29.06 -23.59
CA SER A 442 10.11 28.84 -22.46
C SER A 442 10.21 27.36 -22.19
N TYR A 443 11.40 26.80 -22.37
CA TYR A 443 11.68 25.38 -22.17
C TYR A 443 12.64 25.18 -21.01
N THR A 444 12.17 24.60 -19.92
CA THR A 444 13.05 24.15 -18.85
C THR A 444 13.53 22.73 -19.15
N HIS A 445 14.83 22.57 -19.32
CA HIS A 445 15.46 21.25 -19.48
C HIS A 445 15.13 20.38 -18.27
N LEU A 446 14.45 19.27 -18.50
CA LEU A 446 14.60 18.10 -17.65
C LEU A 446 16.05 17.64 -17.87
N ARG A 447 16.96 17.96 -16.96
CA ARG A 447 18.27 17.31 -16.94
C ARG A 447 18.00 15.84 -16.71
N ALA A 448 18.02 15.05 -17.76
CA ALA A 448 18.29 13.63 -17.63
C ALA A 448 19.66 13.57 -16.94
N HIS A 449 19.72 13.05 -15.74
CA HIS A 449 20.99 12.67 -15.16
C HIS A 449 21.57 11.59 -16.08
N GLU A 450 22.58 11.96 -16.84
CA GLU A 450 23.47 11.01 -17.50
C GLU A 450 24.08 10.14 -16.39
N THR A 451 23.65 8.91 -16.35
CA THR A 451 24.38 7.82 -15.69
C THR A 451 24.98 6.94 -16.76
#